data_9c1ae257b757c0e01fa6fe6899f027bd
#
_entry.id   9c1ae257b757c0e01fa6fe6899f027bd
#
_cell.length_a   1.000
_cell.length_b   1.000
_cell.length_c   1.000
_cell.angle_alpha   90.00
_cell.angle_beta   90.00
_cell.angle_gamma   90.00
#
_symmetry.space_group_name_H-M   'P 1'
#
loop_
_entity.id
_entity.type
_entity.pdbx_description
1 polymer ?
#
loop_
_entity_poly.entity_id
_entity_poly.type
_entity_poly.pdbx_seq_one_letter_code
_entity_poly.pdbx_strand_id
1 'polypeptide(L)'
;VEPKIDGLAISLIYQDSLLKRGLTRGDGVVGEDVTHNVKTIRNIPLRLKKEIKGTVEIRGEVYMPVKSFDKLNDQRLKDSLEIEKLKLKDKNKLSDTEKKSLSRIRKEGTSTFINSRNAAAGSLRQKDASITSNRDLRLLAYQLIIYEQENKNNFHSKNNSLMNELGFETNKIDISHSQKDIEKSVELIKESRSKYSYQIDGAVLKVDSLQAQDELGYTSKSPRWAVAFKFPSEEQTTILKDIKLQTGRTGAITPVAVLEPIDVGGAKVSFATLHNPDEIKRKDLRINDYVIVRRAGDVIPEVVSSLKDRRDGSQKKWELPKKCPCGEFSIELIDEEKVPRCEGGQSCNLAKKEAIIFFGSKSGLEIEGLGRETVETLLESKLINNVEDIYSLKYEDLIDLPSWEKKKTNNLLNAIKSSTNASPEKLLTALGIRFIGKRTSQLLIQNFNSIDGVLNAKESDIESIHGISISVSKSLEDWKSNKENINLLNQLKNYGFAFKKDIKTSKSYLSGNTFVITGTLDNYSRQDVVDILESYGGTVTTSVSKNTDYLIYGSKPGSKFEKAKTLGVQTLDETNFKELISKYKKSS
;
A
#
# COMPACT_ATOMS: atom_id res chain seq x y z
N VAL A 1 -8.14 -23.95 5.00
CA VAL A 1 -6.75 -23.69 4.54
C VAL A 1 -6.72 -23.67 3.03
N GLU A 2 -6.06 -22.68 2.44
CA GLU A 2 -5.96 -22.51 0.99
C GLU A 2 -4.56 -21.99 0.59
N PRO A 3 -4.09 -22.24 -0.65
CA PRO A 3 -2.83 -21.70 -1.15
C PRO A 3 -2.86 -20.15 -1.16
N LYS A 4 -1.77 -19.52 -0.72
CA LYS A 4 -1.56 -18.07 -0.81
C LYS A 4 -0.94 -17.74 -2.17
N ILE A 5 -1.79 -17.20 -3.06
CA ILE A 5 -1.40 -16.85 -4.42
C ILE A 5 -0.49 -15.63 -4.39
N ASP A 6 0.60 -15.66 -5.14
CA ASP A 6 1.48 -14.49 -5.33
C ASP A 6 1.11 -13.75 -6.63
N GLY A 7 0.14 -12.84 -6.52
CA GLY A 7 -0.43 -12.06 -7.61
C GLY A 7 -0.76 -10.63 -7.23
N LEU A 8 -1.79 -10.06 -7.86
CA LEU A 8 -2.34 -8.75 -7.58
C LEU A 8 -3.80 -8.87 -7.18
N ALA A 9 -4.13 -8.46 -5.95
CA ALA A 9 -5.49 -8.45 -5.46
C ALA A 9 -6.36 -7.44 -6.22
N ILE A 10 -7.54 -7.90 -6.66
CA ILE A 10 -8.58 -7.06 -7.28
C ILE A 10 -9.94 -7.31 -6.68
N SER A 11 -10.81 -6.32 -6.81
CA SER A 11 -12.23 -6.37 -6.52
C SER A 11 -13.02 -6.18 -7.81
N LEU A 12 -13.95 -7.09 -8.09
CA LEU A 12 -14.86 -7.09 -9.23
C LEU A 12 -16.26 -6.79 -8.76
N ILE A 13 -16.83 -5.69 -9.21
CA ILE A 13 -18.19 -5.27 -8.85
C ILE A 13 -19.14 -5.64 -9.99
N TYR A 14 -20.11 -6.47 -9.66
CA TYR A 14 -21.22 -6.84 -10.53
C TYR A 14 -22.49 -6.15 -10.07
N GLN A 15 -23.27 -5.65 -11.02
CA GLN A 15 -24.61 -5.13 -10.79
C GLN A 15 -25.58 -5.95 -11.64
N ASP A 16 -26.57 -6.56 -11.02
CA ASP A 16 -27.52 -7.43 -11.68
C ASP A 16 -26.84 -8.45 -12.60
N SER A 17 -25.85 -9.13 -12.02
CA SER A 17 -25.00 -10.14 -12.69
C SER A 17 -24.08 -9.65 -13.80
N LEU A 18 -24.01 -8.35 -14.11
CA LEU A 18 -23.12 -7.78 -15.14
C LEU A 18 -21.91 -7.09 -14.50
N LEU A 19 -20.72 -7.39 -15.01
CA LEU A 19 -19.48 -6.73 -14.57
C LEU A 19 -19.52 -5.24 -14.87
N LYS A 20 -19.54 -4.42 -13.83
CA LYS A 20 -19.52 -2.95 -13.90
C LYS A 20 -18.12 -2.39 -13.71
N ARG A 21 -17.40 -2.83 -12.66
CA ARG A 21 -16.09 -2.28 -12.31
C ARG A 21 -15.11 -3.36 -11.87
N GLY A 22 -13.85 -3.14 -12.22
CA GLY A 22 -12.71 -3.88 -11.68
C GLY A 22 -11.74 -2.90 -11.04
N LEU A 23 -11.42 -3.10 -9.76
CA LEU A 23 -10.64 -2.17 -8.94
C LEU A 23 -9.43 -2.88 -8.36
N THR A 24 -8.26 -2.22 -8.34
CA THR A 24 -7.12 -2.73 -7.58
C THR A 24 -7.34 -2.47 -6.08
N ARG A 25 -6.59 -3.20 -5.23
CA ARG A 25 -6.68 -3.04 -3.77
C ARG A 25 -6.41 -1.60 -3.30
N GLY A 26 -5.55 -0.84 -4.02
CA GLY A 26 -5.14 0.49 -3.60
C GLY A 26 -4.58 0.53 -2.17
N ASP A 27 -5.05 1.50 -1.39
CA ASP A 27 -4.74 1.65 0.03
C ASP A 27 -5.74 0.94 0.97
N GLY A 28 -6.67 0.17 0.39
CA GLY A 28 -7.75 -0.52 1.10
C GLY A 28 -9.08 0.23 1.09
N VAL A 29 -9.09 1.52 0.74
CA VAL A 29 -10.28 2.37 0.61
C VAL A 29 -10.47 2.84 -0.82
N VAL A 30 -9.40 3.31 -1.46
CA VAL A 30 -9.39 3.79 -2.84
C VAL A 30 -8.46 2.92 -3.67
N GLY A 31 -9.00 2.32 -4.74
CA GLY A 31 -8.29 1.52 -5.72
C GLY A 31 -8.31 2.15 -7.11
N GLU A 32 -7.34 1.79 -7.94
CA GLU A 32 -7.28 2.19 -9.34
C GLU A 32 -8.33 1.43 -10.14
N ASP A 33 -9.08 2.13 -10.99
CA ASP A 33 -10.05 1.52 -11.90
C ASP A 33 -9.32 0.87 -13.09
N VAL A 34 -9.35 -0.45 -13.13
CA VAL A 34 -8.73 -1.29 -14.17
C VAL A 34 -9.79 -2.06 -14.98
N THR A 35 -11.02 -1.56 -15.01
CA THR A 35 -12.16 -2.24 -15.63
C THR A 35 -11.90 -2.64 -17.08
N HIS A 36 -11.30 -1.76 -17.88
CA HIS A 36 -10.99 -2.06 -19.29
C HIS A 36 -10.04 -3.24 -19.43
N ASN A 37 -9.02 -3.31 -18.57
CA ASN A 37 -8.02 -4.36 -18.59
C ASN A 37 -8.60 -5.68 -18.07
N VAL A 38 -9.36 -5.62 -16.95
CA VAL A 38 -10.04 -6.79 -16.37
C VAL A 38 -10.95 -7.48 -17.37
N LYS A 39 -11.70 -6.72 -18.19
CA LYS A 39 -12.59 -7.27 -19.24
C LYS A 39 -11.85 -8.09 -20.30
N THR A 40 -10.53 -7.97 -20.41
CA THR A 40 -9.73 -8.77 -21.35
C THR A 40 -9.23 -10.09 -20.76
N ILE A 41 -9.38 -10.32 -19.45
CA ILE A 41 -8.94 -11.54 -18.77
C ILE A 41 -9.97 -12.64 -19.03
N ARG A 42 -9.55 -13.70 -19.70
CA ARG A 42 -10.44 -14.71 -20.28
C ARG A 42 -11.29 -15.49 -19.28
N ASN A 43 -10.78 -15.72 -18.06
CA ASN A 43 -11.50 -16.47 -17.02
C ASN A 43 -12.28 -15.58 -16.05
N ILE A 44 -12.46 -14.29 -16.38
CA ILE A 44 -13.36 -13.39 -15.65
C ILE A 44 -14.68 -13.31 -16.42
N PRO A 45 -15.81 -13.80 -15.86
CA PRO A 45 -17.09 -13.72 -16.52
C PRO A 45 -17.58 -12.27 -16.61
N LEU A 46 -17.90 -11.78 -17.80
CA LEU A 46 -18.51 -10.46 -17.98
C LEU A 46 -19.97 -10.45 -17.49
N ARG A 47 -20.60 -11.63 -17.47
CA ARG A 47 -21.89 -11.90 -16.87
C ARG A 47 -21.80 -13.15 -16.01
N LEU A 48 -22.31 -13.10 -14.79
CA LEU A 48 -22.36 -14.27 -13.89
C LEU A 48 -23.22 -15.37 -14.53
N LYS A 49 -22.81 -16.63 -14.39
CA LYS A 49 -23.54 -17.78 -14.94
C LYS A 49 -24.88 -18.04 -14.26
N LYS A 50 -25.01 -17.65 -12.98
CA LYS A 50 -26.28 -17.63 -12.25
C LYS A 50 -26.69 -16.18 -12.02
N GLU A 51 -27.97 -15.89 -12.19
CA GLU A 51 -28.51 -14.56 -11.97
C GLU A 51 -28.56 -14.24 -10.47
N ILE A 52 -27.95 -13.12 -10.11
CA ILE A 52 -28.04 -12.52 -8.78
C ILE A 52 -28.45 -11.06 -8.99
N LYS A 53 -29.57 -10.65 -8.40
CA LYS A 53 -30.02 -9.26 -8.41
C LYS A 53 -29.21 -8.44 -7.41
N GLY A 54 -29.06 -7.15 -7.68
CA GLY A 54 -28.34 -6.24 -6.82
C GLY A 54 -26.83 -6.30 -7.02
N THR A 55 -26.09 -5.83 -6.03
CA THR A 55 -24.63 -5.66 -6.08
C THR A 55 -23.91 -6.87 -5.50
N VAL A 56 -22.98 -7.41 -6.27
CA VAL A 56 -22.11 -8.52 -5.86
C VAL A 56 -20.65 -8.09 -6.05
N GLU A 57 -19.84 -8.25 -5.00
CA GLU A 57 -18.40 -8.07 -5.07
C GLU A 57 -17.69 -9.42 -5.02
N ILE A 58 -16.84 -9.68 -6.01
CA ILE A 58 -15.94 -10.84 -6.05
C ILE A 58 -14.51 -10.33 -5.87
N ARG A 59 -13.84 -10.77 -4.81
CA ARG A 59 -12.42 -10.50 -4.63
C ARG A 59 -11.60 -11.69 -5.04
N GLY A 60 -10.52 -11.42 -5.75
CA GLY A 60 -9.62 -12.46 -6.26
C GLY A 60 -8.20 -11.94 -6.45
N GLU A 61 -7.31 -12.88 -6.78
CA GLU A 61 -5.93 -12.58 -7.11
C GLU A 61 -5.72 -12.76 -8.62
N VAL A 62 -5.30 -11.69 -9.31
CA VAL A 62 -4.85 -11.77 -10.70
C VAL A 62 -3.40 -12.23 -10.70
N TYR A 63 -3.11 -13.26 -11.47
CA TYR A 63 -1.79 -13.84 -11.59
C TYR A 63 -1.42 -14.09 -13.05
N MET A 64 -0.13 -14.25 -13.30
CA MET A 64 0.40 -14.76 -14.56
C MET A 64 0.91 -16.18 -14.35
N PRO A 65 0.46 -17.18 -15.13
CA PRO A 65 1.00 -18.53 -15.05
C PRO A 65 2.51 -18.54 -15.24
N VAL A 66 3.22 -19.40 -14.49
CA VAL A 66 4.70 -19.48 -14.50
C VAL A 66 5.24 -19.61 -15.93
N LYS A 67 4.70 -20.56 -16.70
CA LYS A 67 5.11 -20.76 -18.10
C LYS A 67 4.90 -19.52 -18.99
N SER A 68 3.85 -18.75 -18.72
CA SER A 68 3.54 -17.51 -19.48
C SER A 68 4.46 -16.37 -19.06
N PHE A 69 4.86 -16.32 -17.79
CA PHE A 69 5.85 -15.40 -17.28
C PHE A 69 7.23 -15.64 -17.90
N ASP A 70 7.70 -16.90 -17.93
CA ASP A 70 8.98 -17.25 -18.53
C ASP A 70 9.00 -16.87 -20.02
N LYS A 71 7.97 -17.27 -20.76
CA LYS A 71 7.82 -16.91 -22.18
C LYS A 71 7.82 -15.40 -22.43
N LEU A 72 7.19 -14.63 -21.55
CA LEU A 72 7.16 -13.18 -21.66
C LEU A 72 8.55 -12.57 -21.44
N ASN A 73 9.30 -13.04 -20.44
CA ASN A 73 10.64 -12.56 -20.18
C ASN A 73 11.63 -12.95 -21.31
N ASP A 74 11.54 -14.16 -21.84
CA ASP A 74 12.33 -14.59 -23.00
C ASP A 74 12.07 -13.70 -24.23
N GLN A 75 10.80 -13.33 -24.47
CA GLN A 75 10.45 -12.42 -25.56
C GLN A 75 11.04 -11.03 -25.33
N ARG A 76 11.00 -10.51 -24.10
CA ARG A 76 11.57 -9.20 -23.75
C ARG A 76 13.08 -9.16 -23.90
N LEU A 77 13.78 -10.23 -23.59
CA LEU A 77 15.22 -10.36 -23.83
C LEU A 77 15.52 -10.31 -25.34
N LYS A 78 14.77 -11.03 -26.16
CA LYS A 78 14.89 -10.95 -27.62
C LYS A 78 14.59 -9.55 -28.16
N ASP A 79 13.54 -8.92 -27.67
CA ASP A 79 13.14 -7.56 -28.02
C ASP A 79 14.23 -6.53 -27.62
N SER A 80 14.90 -6.72 -26.48
CA SER A 80 16.03 -5.89 -26.07
C SER A 80 17.21 -5.95 -27.05
N LEU A 81 17.57 -7.16 -27.48
CA LEU A 81 18.62 -7.35 -28.50
C LEU A 81 18.20 -6.79 -29.87
N GLU A 82 16.93 -6.95 -30.25
CA GLU A 82 16.41 -6.43 -31.50
C GLU A 82 16.44 -4.89 -31.53
N ILE A 83 16.02 -4.22 -30.45
CA ILE A 83 16.02 -2.75 -30.39
C ILE A 83 17.44 -2.17 -30.46
N GLU A 84 18.43 -2.84 -29.86
CA GLU A 84 19.84 -2.46 -29.99
C GLU A 84 20.32 -2.54 -31.43
N LYS A 85 20.02 -3.63 -32.13
CA LYS A 85 20.33 -3.79 -33.55
C LYS A 85 19.65 -2.74 -34.42
N LEU A 86 18.37 -2.44 -34.14
CA LEU A 86 17.60 -1.45 -34.90
C LEU A 86 18.05 -0.02 -34.65
N LYS A 87 18.57 0.29 -33.46
CA LYS A 87 19.16 1.62 -33.15
C LYS A 87 20.44 1.92 -33.93
N LEU A 88 21.19 0.90 -34.31
CA LEU A 88 22.42 1.03 -35.11
C LEU A 88 22.15 1.26 -36.61
N LYS A 89 20.91 1.01 -37.08
CA LYS A 89 20.49 1.24 -38.47
C LYS A 89 20.01 2.67 -38.66
N ASP A 90 20.28 3.23 -39.84
CA ASP A 90 19.69 4.49 -40.26
C ASP A 90 18.15 4.38 -40.28
N LYS A 91 17.47 5.32 -39.62
CA LYS A 91 16.00 5.33 -39.50
C LYS A 91 15.28 5.30 -40.83
N ASN A 92 15.91 5.91 -41.88
CA ASN A 92 15.33 5.97 -43.23
C ASN A 92 15.48 4.66 -44.01
N LYS A 93 16.33 3.75 -43.55
CA LYS A 93 16.60 2.44 -44.18
C LYS A 93 15.89 1.26 -43.51
N LEU A 94 15.03 1.53 -42.52
CA LEU A 94 14.25 0.49 -41.83
C LEU A 94 13.11 0.01 -42.76
N SER A 95 12.98 -1.28 -42.93
CA SER A 95 11.84 -1.91 -43.57
C SER A 95 10.54 -1.68 -42.80
N ASP A 96 9.40 -1.85 -43.42
CA ASP A 96 8.09 -1.67 -42.76
C ASP A 96 7.86 -2.68 -41.64
N THR A 97 8.41 -3.90 -41.75
CA THR A 97 8.41 -4.89 -40.69
C THR A 97 9.23 -4.44 -39.50
N GLU A 98 10.43 -3.90 -39.71
CA GLU A 98 11.31 -3.39 -38.65
C GLU A 98 10.69 -2.15 -37.97
N LYS A 99 10.02 -1.26 -38.71
CA LYS A 99 9.28 -0.12 -38.15
C LYS A 99 8.12 -0.59 -37.25
N LYS A 100 7.36 -1.61 -37.68
CA LYS A 100 6.28 -2.21 -36.86
C LYS A 100 6.84 -2.87 -35.62
N SER A 101 7.93 -3.65 -35.73
CA SER A 101 8.60 -4.28 -34.58
C SER A 101 9.08 -3.23 -33.57
N LEU A 102 9.74 -2.18 -34.05
CA LEU A 102 10.22 -1.07 -33.22
C LEU A 102 9.07 -0.36 -32.50
N SER A 103 7.95 -0.13 -33.19
CA SER A 103 6.75 0.47 -32.60
C SER A 103 6.15 -0.42 -31.49
N ARG A 104 6.02 -1.74 -31.74
CA ARG A 104 5.57 -2.72 -30.76
C ARG A 104 6.47 -2.73 -29.52
N ILE A 105 7.79 -2.89 -29.73
CA ILE A 105 8.77 -2.98 -28.65
C ILE A 105 8.77 -1.70 -27.79
N ARG A 106 8.67 -0.51 -28.41
CA ARG A 106 8.56 0.77 -27.68
C ARG A 106 7.30 0.86 -26.85
N LYS A 107 6.18 0.30 -27.34
CA LYS A 107 4.90 0.28 -26.65
C LYS A 107 4.90 -0.70 -25.47
N GLU A 108 5.49 -1.88 -25.63
CA GLU A 108 5.45 -2.97 -24.65
C GLU A 108 6.62 -2.94 -23.65
N GLY A 109 7.74 -2.27 -24.04
CA GLY A 109 8.98 -2.20 -23.25
C GLY A 109 9.83 -3.48 -23.33
N THR A 110 11.11 -3.37 -23.01
CA THR A 110 12.10 -4.45 -23.09
C THR A 110 12.59 -4.96 -21.73
N SER A 111 12.32 -4.21 -20.64
CA SER A 111 12.76 -4.61 -19.30
C SER A 111 12.05 -5.88 -18.83
N THR A 112 12.81 -6.90 -18.45
CA THR A 112 12.26 -8.14 -17.88
C THR A 112 11.59 -7.87 -16.53
N PHE A 113 10.59 -8.67 -16.21
CA PHE A 113 9.96 -8.65 -14.90
C PHE A 113 10.73 -9.51 -13.91
N ILE A 114 10.82 -9.05 -12.68
CA ILE A 114 11.55 -9.75 -11.60
C ILE A 114 10.85 -11.04 -11.20
N ASN A 115 9.50 -11.04 -11.14
CA ASN A 115 8.69 -12.20 -10.78
C ASN A 115 7.31 -12.15 -11.45
N SER A 116 6.56 -13.24 -11.38
CA SER A 116 5.22 -13.37 -11.99
C SER A 116 4.21 -12.38 -11.39
N ARG A 117 4.32 -12.02 -10.10
CA ARG A 117 3.51 -10.98 -9.46
C ARG A 117 3.72 -9.62 -10.11
N ASN A 118 4.99 -9.20 -10.30
CA ASN A 118 5.30 -7.92 -10.95
C ASN A 118 4.87 -7.93 -12.42
N ALA A 119 4.98 -9.07 -13.10
CA ALA A 119 4.49 -9.24 -14.47
C ALA A 119 2.96 -9.11 -14.53
N ALA A 120 2.22 -9.73 -13.60
CA ALA A 120 0.77 -9.63 -13.52
C ALA A 120 0.35 -8.18 -13.22
N ALA A 121 0.93 -7.55 -12.19
CA ALA A 121 0.61 -6.18 -11.79
C ALA A 121 0.92 -5.17 -12.89
N GLY A 122 2.09 -5.28 -13.53
CA GLY A 122 2.50 -4.41 -14.64
C GLY A 122 1.65 -4.60 -15.90
N SER A 123 1.19 -5.84 -16.16
CA SER A 123 0.32 -6.14 -17.30
C SER A 123 -1.12 -5.68 -17.07
N LEU A 124 -1.63 -5.76 -15.85
CA LEU A 124 -3.01 -5.34 -15.53
C LEU A 124 -3.17 -3.80 -15.54
N ARG A 125 -2.13 -3.04 -15.22
CA ARG A 125 -2.17 -1.57 -15.15
C ARG A 125 -1.71 -0.88 -16.43
N GLN A 126 -1.85 -1.52 -17.58
CA GLN A 126 -1.53 -0.91 -18.88
C GLN A 126 -2.58 0.13 -19.26
N LYS A 127 -2.14 1.27 -19.82
CA LYS A 127 -3.05 2.30 -20.37
C LYS A 127 -3.83 1.78 -21.59
N ASP A 128 -3.24 0.84 -22.32
CA ASP A 128 -3.83 0.19 -23.48
C ASP A 128 -4.20 -1.25 -23.15
N ALA A 129 -5.49 -1.52 -23.05
CA ALA A 129 -6.03 -2.85 -22.76
C ALA A 129 -5.65 -3.93 -23.78
N SER A 130 -5.23 -3.55 -25.02
CA SER A 130 -4.75 -4.51 -26.01
C SER A 130 -3.45 -5.20 -25.55
N ILE A 131 -2.60 -4.50 -24.80
CA ILE A 131 -1.39 -5.09 -24.21
C ILE A 131 -1.80 -6.12 -23.16
N THR A 132 -2.76 -5.78 -22.29
CA THR A 132 -3.27 -6.71 -21.26
C THR A 132 -3.89 -7.95 -21.90
N SER A 133 -4.66 -7.80 -22.99
CA SER A 133 -5.32 -8.92 -23.68
C SER A 133 -4.32 -9.92 -24.29
N ASN A 134 -3.12 -9.45 -24.66
CA ASN A 134 -2.04 -10.29 -25.19
C ASN A 134 -1.21 -10.97 -24.09
N ARG A 135 -1.49 -10.65 -22.83
CA ARG A 135 -0.86 -11.31 -21.66
C ARG A 135 -1.79 -12.41 -21.16
N ASP A 136 -1.24 -13.57 -20.84
CA ASP A 136 -2.01 -14.68 -20.25
C ASP A 136 -2.23 -14.41 -18.76
N LEU A 137 -3.08 -13.40 -18.45
CA LEU A 137 -3.51 -13.13 -17.09
C LEU A 137 -4.72 -14.01 -16.74
N ARG A 138 -4.78 -14.47 -15.50
CA ARG A 138 -5.87 -15.25 -14.95
C ARG A 138 -6.25 -14.75 -13.56
N LEU A 139 -7.47 -15.03 -13.14
CA LEU A 139 -8.00 -14.72 -11.81
C LEU A 139 -8.30 -16.02 -11.07
N LEU A 140 -7.93 -16.05 -9.77
CA LEU A 140 -8.50 -16.99 -8.81
C LEU A 140 -9.31 -16.19 -7.77
N ALA A 141 -10.61 -16.47 -7.71
CA ALA A 141 -11.52 -15.83 -6.76
C ALA A 141 -11.37 -16.48 -5.38
N TYR A 142 -11.41 -15.65 -4.30
CA TYR A 142 -11.25 -16.14 -2.93
C TYR A 142 -12.23 -15.54 -1.94
N GLN A 143 -13.06 -14.57 -2.33
CA GLN A 143 -14.10 -14.00 -1.46
C GLN A 143 -15.28 -13.51 -2.26
N LEU A 144 -16.49 -13.83 -1.77
CA LEU A 144 -17.78 -13.37 -2.29
C LEU A 144 -18.46 -12.49 -1.24
N ILE A 145 -18.95 -11.32 -1.64
CA ILE A 145 -19.74 -10.41 -0.83
C ILE A 145 -21.00 -10.06 -1.62
N ILE A 146 -22.17 -10.26 -1.01
CA ILE A 146 -23.47 -9.89 -1.58
C ILE A 146 -24.03 -8.79 -0.69
N TYR A 147 -24.36 -7.61 -1.26
CA TYR A 147 -24.72 -6.43 -0.46
C TYR A 147 -26.20 -6.32 -0.15
N GLU A 148 -27.07 -6.61 -1.11
CA GLU A 148 -28.51 -6.30 -1.04
C GLU A 148 -29.39 -7.54 -0.79
N GLN A 149 -28.78 -8.70 -0.71
CA GLN A 149 -29.46 -9.97 -0.44
C GLN A 149 -28.75 -10.74 0.65
N GLU A 150 -29.50 -11.54 1.40
CA GLU A 150 -28.88 -12.49 2.31
C GLU A 150 -27.99 -13.47 1.56
N ASN A 151 -26.75 -13.53 1.95
CA ASN A 151 -25.92 -14.67 1.62
C ASN A 151 -26.47 -15.89 2.40
N LYS A 152 -27.20 -16.77 1.69
CA LYS A 152 -27.79 -17.98 2.30
C LYS A 152 -26.73 -18.96 2.82
N ASN A 153 -25.46 -18.72 2.50
CA ASN A 153 -24.37 -19.55 2.97
C ASN A 153 -23.86 -19.06 4.32
N ASN A 154 -23.71 -19.97 5.26
CA ASN A 154 -23.16 -19.70 6.58
C ASN A 154 -21.64 -19.93 6.65
N PHE A 155 -21.03 -20.44 5.57
CA PHE A 155 -19.66 -20.88 5.53
C PHE A 155 -18.92 -20.32 4.32
N HIS A 156 -17.66 -19.92 4.53
CA HIS A 156 -16.75 -19.47 3.49
C HIS A 156 -16.53 -20.55 2.40
N SER A 157 -16.41 -21.81 2.81
CA SER A 157 -16.27 -22.96 1.91
C SER A 157 -17.48 -23.11 0.97
N LYS A 158 -18.70 -22.80 1.42
CA LYS A 158 -19.89 -22.78 0.58
C LYS A 158 -19.89 -21.60 -0.41
N ASN A 159 -19.40 -20.45 0.01
CA ASN A 159 -19.21 -19.30 -0.88
C ASN A 159 -18.18 -19.61 -1.98
N ASN A 160 -17.14 -20.39 -1.67
CA ASN A 160 -16.17 -20.84 -2.67
C ASN A 160 -16.85 -21.71 -3.75
N SER A 161 -17.72 -22.64 -3.34
CA SER A 161 -18.51 -23.47 -4.26
C SER A 161 -19.45 -22.60 -5.10
N LEU A 162 -20.13 -21.62 -4.49
CA LEU A 162 -21.00 -20.68 -5.21
C LEU A 162 -20.23 -19.85 -6.24
N MET A 163 -19.03 -19.37 -5.93
CA MET A 163 -18.18 -18.65 -6.90
C MET A 163 -17.88 -19.51 -8.13
N ASN A 164 -17.61 -20.82 -7.97
CA ASN A 164 -17.44 -21.73 -9.11
C ASN A 164 -18.73 -21.84 -9.96
N GLU A 165 -19.90 -21.90 -9.31
CA GLU A 165 -21.20 -21.93 -10.00
C GLU A 165 -21.49 -20.62 -10.74
N LEU A 166 -20.99 -19.49 -10.21
CA LEU A 166 -21.06 -18.18 -10.87
C LEU A 166 -20.11 -18.03 -12.06
N GLY A 167 -19.18 -18.97 -12.22
CA GLY A 167 -18.28 -19.05 -13.37
C GLY A 167 -16.83 -18.64 -13.09
N PHE A 168 -16.46 -18.46 -11.81
CA PHE A 168 -15.08 -18.18 -11.42
C PHE A 168 -14.27 -19.45 -11.17
N GLU A 169 -13.00 -19.39 -11.45
CA GLU A 169 -12.03 -20.34 -10.91
C GLU A 169 -11.70 -19.95 -9.47
N THR A 170 -11.66 -20.93 -8.57
CA THR A 170 -11.31 -20.74 -7.16
C THR A 170 -10.22 -21.69 -6.71
N ASN A 171 -9.56 -21.39 -5.60
CA ASN A 171 -8.64 -22.33 -4.97
C ASN A 171 -9.38 -23.55 -4.40
N LYS A 172 -8.69 -24.69 -4.40
CA LYS A 172 -9.10 -25.82 -3.58
C LYS A 172 -8.94 -25.42 -2.10
N ILE A 173 -10.04 -25.52 -1.37
CA ILE A 173 -10.08 -25.27 0.08
C ILE A 173 -10.00 -26.63 0.79
N ASP A 174 -9.15 -26.70 1.81
CA ASP A 174 -9.08 -27.83 2.73
C ASP A 174 -9.71 -27.42 4.07
N ILE A 175 -10.77 -28.14 4.48
CA ILE A 175 -11.49 -27.86 5.72
C ILE A 175 -10.80 -28.65 6.84
N SER A 176 -10.28 -27.93 7.83
CA SER A 176 -9.53 -28.50 8.95
C SER A 176 -10.29 -28.23 10.26
N HIS A 177 -10.39 -29.27 11.11
CA HIS A 177 -11.11 -29.20 12.38
C HIS A 177 -10.19 -29.23 13.62
N SER A 178 -8.89 -29.43 13.41
CA SER A 178 -7.90 -29.44 14.46
C SER A 178 -6.60 -28.77 14.03
N GLN A 179 -5.77 -28.37 15.00
CA GLN A 179 -4.44 -27.83 14.70
C GLN A 179 -3.61 -28.79 13.85
N LYS A 180 -3.69 -30.10 14.15
CA LYS A 180 -2.95 -31.14 13.43
C LYS A 180 -3.38 -31.25 11.95
N ASP A 181 -4.67 -31.07 11.67
CA ASP A 181 -5.17 -31.05 10.29
C ASP A 181 -4.68 -29.81 9.57
N ILE A 182 -4.67 -28.64 10.24
CA ILE A 182 -4.12 -27.40 9.68
C ILE A 182 -2.66 -27.57 9.30
N GLU A 183 -1.83 -28.10 10.22
CA GLU A 183 -0.41 -28.31 9.98
C GLU A 183 -0.19 -29.26 8.78
N LYS A 184 -0.97 -30.32 8.69
CA LYS A 184 -0.93 -31.27 7.56
C LYS A 184 -1.30 -30.58 6.25
N SER A 185 -2.37 -29.79 6.22
CA SER A 185 -2.81 -29.07 5.02
C SER A 185 -1.78 -28.05 4.55
N VAL A 186 -1.16 -27.32 5.49
CA VAL A 186 -0.09 -26.36 5.19
C VAL A 186 1.13 -27.07 4.58
N GLU A 187 1.55 -28.21 5.14
CA GLU A 187 2.68 -28.96 4.62
C GLU A 187 2.39 -29.55 3.22
N LEU A 188 1.18 -30.06 2.98
CA LEU A 188 0.76 -30.54 1.66
C LEU A 188 0.79 -29.40 0.60
N ILE A 189 0.37 -28.20 0.94
CA ILE A 189 0.45 -27.04 0.04
C ILE A 189 1.91 -26.71 -0.25
N LYS A 190 2.77 -26.73 0.76
CA LYS A 190 4.21 -26.46 0.65
C LYS A 190 4.91 -27.47 -0.27
N GLU A 191 4.69 -28.77 -0.05
CA GLU A 191 5.24 -29.83 -0.89
C GLU A 191 4.75 -29.78 -2.33
N SER A 192 3.51 -29.31 -2.53
CA SER A 192 2.90 -29.17 -3.84
C SER A 192 3.25 -27.87 -4.55
N ARG A 193 4.10 -26.99 -3.97
CA ARG A 193 4.41 -25.64 -4.49
C ARG A 193 4.80 -25.65 -5.97
N SER A 194 5.63 -26.60 -6.39
CA SER A 194 6.08 -26.74 -7.79
C SER A 194 5.03 -27.27 -8.76
N LYS A 195 3.93 -27.83 -8.26
CA LYS A 195 2.84 -28.41 -9.09
C LYS A 195 1.80 -27.37 -9.51
N TYR A 196 1.76 -26.22 -8.82
CA TYR A 196 0.84 -25.14 -9.19
C TYR A 196 1.30 -24.46 -10.48
N SER A 197 0.35 -24.07 -11.33
CA SER A 197 0.63 -23.30 -12.54
C SER A 197 0.93 -21.83 -12.26
N TYR A 198 0.84 -21.39 -11.00
CA TYR A 198 1.09 -20.06 -10.48
C TYR A 198 1.99 -20.11 -9.25
N GLN A 199 2.62 -18.99 -8.94
CA GLN A 199 3.47 -18.89 -7.75
C GLN A 199 2.63 -18.72 -6.48
N ILE A 200 3.06 -19.39 -5.40
CA ILE A 200 2.51 -19.27 -4.06
C ILE A 200 3.63 -18.93 -3.07
N ASP A 201 3.35 -18.04 -2.12
CA ASP A 201 4.30 -17.62 -1.08
C ASP A 201 3.93 -18.13 0.33
N GLY A 202 2.89 -18.98 0.42
CA GLY A 202 2.42 -19.52 1.68
C GLY A 202 1.06 -20.22 1.58
N ALA A 203 0.41 -20.32 2.72
CA ALA A 203 -0.98 -20.72 2.88
C ALA A 203 -1.77 -19.63 3.60
N VAL A 204 -3.08 -19.56 3.38
CA VAL A 204 -4.00 -18.70 4.12
C VAL A 204 -4.96 -19.57 4.92
N LEU A 205 -5.00 -19.32 6.22
CA LEU A 205 -5.95 -19.95 7.14
C LEU A 205 -7.09 -18.98 7.37
N LYS A 206 -8.32 -19.43 7.18
CA LYS A 206 -9.53 -18.61 7.39
C LYS A 206 -10.50 -19.36 8.30
N VAL A 207 -11.18 -18.63 9.16
CA VAL A 207 -12.33 -19.16 9.88
C VAL A 207 -13.43 -19.42 8.87
N ASP A 208 -14.01 -20.64 8.85
CA ASP A 208 -14.99 -21.03 7.83
C ASP A 208 -16.40 -20.44 8.11
N SER A 209 -16.79 -20.32 9.38
CA SER A 209 -18.08 -19.71 9.76
C SER A 209 -18.08 -18.21 9.46
N LEU A 210 -19.01 -17.74 8.60
CA LEU A 210 -19.17 -16.32 8.27
C LEU A 210 -19.65 -15.51 9.49
N GLN A 211 -20.51 -16.09 10.32
CA GLN A 211 -20.93 -15.45 11.57
C GLN A 211 -19.72 -15.21 12.49
N ALA A 212 -18.85 -16.20 12.67
CA ALA A 212 -17.64 -16.03 13.47
C ALA A 212 -16.66 -15.02 12.84
N GLN A 213 -16.59 -14.91 11.50
CA GLN A 213 -15.81 -13.88 10.84
C GLN A 213 -16.32 -12.47 11.18
N ASP A 214 -17.63 -12.27 11.20
CA ASP A 214 -18.27 -11.00 11.56
C ASP A 214 -18.04 -10.63 13.02
N GLU A 215 -18.11 -11.62 13.93
CA GLU A 215 -17.84 -11.43 15.36
C GLU A 215 -16.38 -11.06 15.64
N LEU A 216 -15.43 -11.71 14.97
CA LEU A 216 -14.00 -11.41 15.08
C LEU A 216 -13.64 -10.05 14.47
N GLY A 217 -14.29 -9.68 13.38
CA GLY A 217 -14.14 -8.40 12.71
C GLY A 217 -12.75 -8.16 12.12
N TYR A 218 -12.37 -6.88 12.06
CA TYR A 218 -11.16 -6.40 11.37
C TYR A 218 -10.27 -5.57 12.30
N THR A 219 -8.98 -5.55 11.99
CA THR A 219 -8.05 -4.52 12.45
C THR A 219 -8.06 -3.35 11.45
N SER A 220 -7.28 -2.30 11.69
CA SER A 220 -7.10 -1.21 10.71
C SER A 220 -6.49 -1.66 9.38
N LYS A 221 -5.90 -2.84 9.29
CA LYS A 221 -5.14 -3.31 8.11
C LYS A 221 -5.54 -4.68 7.59
N SER A 222 -6.15 -5.53 8.42
CA SER A 222 -6.38 -6.93 8.10
C SER A 222 -7.57 -7.51 8.86
N PRO A 223 -8.23 -8.57 8.33
CA PRO A 223 -9.22 -9.32 9.07
C PRO A 223 -8.58 -10.04 10.27
N ARG A 224 -9.32 -10.18 11.38
CA ARG A 224 -8.89 -10.97 12.54
C ARG A 224 -9.17 -12.46 12.38
N TRP A 225 -10.02 -12.81 11.43
CA TRP A 225 -10.45 -14.18 11.12
C TRP A 225 -9.60 -14.88 10.05
N ALA A 226 -8.54 -14.23 9.56
CA ALA A 226 -7.63 -14.83 8.59
C ALA A 226 -6.16 -14.59 8.98
N VAL A 227 -5.34 -15.62 8.79
CA VAL A 227 -3.90 -15.59 9.03
C VAL A 227 -3.17 -16.13 7.81
N ALA A 228 -2.15 -15.40 7.37
CA ALA A 228 -1.25 -15.87 6.33
C ALA A 228 -0.04 -16.57 6.96
N PHE A 229 0.16 -17.84 6.63
CA PHE A 229 1.36 -18.60 6.96
C PHE A 229 2.28 -18.56 5.74
N LYS A 230 3.39 -17.82 5.84
CA LYS A 230 4.37 -17.73 4.75
C LYS A 230 5.36 -18.89 4.83
N PHE A 231 5.67 -19.47 3.67
CA PHE A 231 6.73 -20.47 3.58
C PHE A 231 8.10 -19.84 3.83
N PRO A 232 9.06 -20.63 4.32
CA PRO A 232 10.44 -20.18 4.40
C PRO A 232 10.90 -19.67 3.04
N SER A 233 11.51 -18.51 3.03
CA SER A 233 12.10 -17.94 1.81
C SER A 233 13.31 -18.76 1.40
N GLU A 234 13.56 -18.86 0.09
CA GLU A 234 14.78 -19.46 -0.42
C GLU A 234 16.00 -18.69 0.09
N GLU A 235 16.99 -19.43 0.55
CA GLU A 235 18.26 -18.90 1.04
C GLU A 235 19.37 -19.23 0.06
N GLN A 236 20.25 -18.25 -0.17
CA GLN A 236 21.42 -18.40 -1.04
C GLN A 236 22.64 -17.84 -0.33
N THR A 237 23.81 -18.36 -0.71
CA THR A 237 25.08 -17.91 -0.15
C THR A 237 25.83 -17.01 -1.12
N THR A 238 26.22 -15.83 -0.66
CA THR A 238 27.01 -14.86 -1.45
C THR A 238 28.07 -14.18 -0.58
N ILE A 239 28.87 -13.28 -1.18
CA ILE A 239 29.91 -12.54 -0.47
C ILE A 239 29.40 -11.13 -0.13
N LEU A 240 29.59 -10.71 1.13
CA LEU A 240 29.39 -9.34 1.60
C LEU A 240 30.60 -8.49 1.20
N LYS A 241 30.48 -7.73 0.10
CA LYS A 241 31.58 -6.92 -0.43
C LYS A 241 31.82 -5.63 0.35
N ASP A 242 30.75 -5.00 0.82
CA ASP A 242 30.80 -3.72 1.50
C ASP A 242 29.52 -3.48 2.31
N ILE A 243 29.55 -2.51 3.22
CA ILE A 243 28.38 -2.03 3.94
C ILE A 243 28.27 -0.52 3.72
N LYS A 244 27.22 -0.10 3.00
CA LYS A 244 26.90 1.31 2.75
C LYS A 244 25.87 1.82 3.73
N LEU A 245 25.93 3.11 4.03
CA LEU A 245 24.94 3.80 4.86
C LEU A 245 23.96 4.53 3.96
N GLN A 246 22.67 4.33 4.21
CA GLN A 246 21.59 5.03 3.55
C GLN A 246 20.90 5.95 4.55
N THR A 247 20.77 7.24 4.21
CA THR A 247 20.10 8.23 5.03
C THR A 247 18.64 8.34 4.59
N GLY A 248 17.72 8.19 5.53
CA GLY A 248 16.29 8.38 5.30
C GLY A 248 15.83 9.82 5.52
N ARG A 249 14.60 10.15 5.13
CA ARG A 249 14.01 11.50 5.21
C ARG A 249 14.00 12.16 6.60
N THR A 250 14.10 11.36 7.65
CA THR A 250 14.14 11.84 9.05
C THR A 250 15.56 11.85 9.62
N GLY A 251 16.58 11.76 8.76
CA GLY A 251 17.97 11.63 9.19
C GLY A 251 18.37 10.24 9.70
N ALA A 252 17.44 9.29 9.77
CA ALA A 252 17.75 7.91 10.17
C ALA A 252 18.73 7.26 9.20
N ILE A 253 19.76 6.60 9.74
CA ILE A 253 20.84 5.97 8.97
C ILE A 253 20.70 4.46 9.06
N THR A 254 20.52 3.81 7.91
CA THR A 254 20.34 2.36 7.81
C THR A 254 21.53 1.76 7.05
N PRO A 255 22.23 0.77 7.65
CA PRO A 255 23.26 0.03 6.95
C PRO A 255 22.64 -0.93 5.93
N VAL A 256 23.23 -0.97 4.73
CA VAL A 256 22.82 -1.81 3.61
C VAL A 256 24.03 -2.61 3.12
N ALA A 257 23.90 -3.92 3.09
CA ALA A 257 24.88 -4.83 2.54
C ALA A 257 25.01 -4.65 1.03
N VAL A 258 26.22 -4.49 0.53
CA VAL A 258 26.58 -4.60 -0.88
C VAL A 258 27.08 -6.04 -1.10
N LEU A 259 26.37 -6.79 -1.91
CA LEU A 259 26.62 -8.21 -2.12
C LEU A 259 27.23 -8.48 -3.49
N GLU A 260 28.00 -9.57 -3.60
CA GLU A 260 28.21 -10.18 -4.90
C GLU A 260 26.84 -10.57 -5.44
N PRO A 261 26.46 -10.12 -6.67
CA PRO A 261 25.13 -10.36 -7.21
C PRO A 261 24.80 -11.85 -7.30
N ILE A 262 23.64 -12.25 -6.72
CA ILE A 262 23.15 -13.62 -6.69
C ILE A 262 21.66 -13.67 -6.95
N ASP A 263 21.20 -14.78 -7.55
CA ASP A 263 19.77 -15.02 -7.74
C ASP A 263 19.17 -15.66 -6.49
N VAL A 264 18.14 -15.01 -5.93
CA VAL A 264 17.39 -15.47 -4.75
C VAL A 264 15.91 -15.46 -5.08
N GLY A 265 15.29 -16.65 -5.14
CA GLY A 265 13.88 -16.77 -5.47
C GLY A 265 13.51 -16.11 -6.80
N GLY A 266 14.34 -16.30 -7.85
CA GLY A 266 14.13 -15.77 -9.19
C GLY A 266 14.42 -14.27 -9.36
N ALA A 267 15.04 -13.60 -8.37
CA ALA A 267 15.44 -12.20 -8.48
C ALA A 267 16.92 -12.02 -8.18
N LYS A 268 17.59 -11.21 -9.01
CA LYS A 268 19.00 -10.85 -8.80
C LYS A 268 19.11 -9.87 -7.64
N VAL A 269 19.82 -10.25 -6.58
CA VAL A 269 20.03 -9.50 -5.36
C VAL A 269 21.47 -9.02 -5.31
N SER A 270 21.66 -7.69 -5.26
CA SER A 270 22.95 -7.02 -5.12
C SER A 270 23.03 -6.20 -3.82
N PHE A 271 21.88 -5.94 -3.20
CA PHE A 271 21.75 -5.19 -1.95
C PHE A 271 20.80 -5.90 -1.00
N ALA A 272 21.12 -5.89 0.30
CA ALA A 272 20.24 -6.45 1.32
C ALA A 272 20.25 -5.55 2.58
N THR A 273 19.12 -5.49 3.28
CA THR A 273 19.07 -4.74 4.53
C THR A 273 19.88 -5.41 5.63
N LEU A 274 20.53 -4.59 6.45
CA LEU A 274 21.19 -5.02 7.68
C LEU A 274 20.46 -4.47 8.93
N HIS A 275 19.30 -3.84 8.71
CA HIS A 275 18.42 -3.24 9.72
C HIS A 275 19.08 -2.13 10.53
N ASN A 276 20.06 -2.44 11.39
CA ASN A 276 20.77 -1.49 12.23
C ASN A 276 22.18 -2.01 12.60
N PRO A 277 23.05 -1.20 13.20
CA PRO A 277 24.39 -1.62 13.60
C PRO A 277 24.43 -2.76 14.64
N ASP A 278 23.43 -2.86 15.51
CA ASP A 278 23.34 -3.92 16.52
C ASP A 278 23.13 -5.28 15.87
N GLU A 279 22.35 -5.36 14.79
CA GLU A 279 22.18 -6.59 14.02
C GLU A 279 23.48 -7.03 13.34
N ILE A 280 24.30 -6.10 12.87
CA ILE A 280 25.62 -6.40 12.31
C ILE A 280 26.51 -7.01 13.38
N LYS A 281 26.54 -6.40 14.59
CA LYS A 281 27.29 -6.92 15.75
C LYS A 281 26.76 -8.29 16.20
N ARG A 282 25.45 -8.41 16.36
CA ARG A 282 24.79 -9.65 16.81
C ARG A 282 25.07 -10.83 15.89
N LYS A 283 25.05 -10.59 14.57
CA LYS A 283 25.33 -11.59 13.54
C LYS A 283 26.83 -11.76 13.29
N ASP A 284 27.68 -10.93 13.89
CA ASP A 284 29.14 -10.85 13.66
C ASP A 284 29.46 -10.80 12.17
N LEU A 285 28.79 -9.89 11.45
CA LEU A 285 29.01 -9.70 10.01
C LEU A 285 30.28 -8.89 9.77
N ARG A 286 31.10 -9.36 8.83
CA ARG A 286 32.33 -8.70 8.42
C ARG A 286 32.38 -8.54 6.91
N ILE A 287 33.02 -7.50 6.42
CA ILE A 287 33.28 -7.33 5.00
C ILE A 287 34.14 -8.51 4.54
N ASN A 288 33.85 -9.07 3.38
CA ASN A 288 34.36 -10.30 2.79
C ASN A 288 33.85 -11.60 3.44
N ASP A 289 32.85 -11.57 4.32
CA ASP A 289 32.18 -12.79 4.77
C ASP A 289 31.38 -13.44 3.65
N TYR A 290 31.35 -14.76 3.64
CA TYR A 290 30.27 -15.49 3.02
C TYR A 290 29.03 -15.35 3.90
N VAL A 291 27.94 -14.87 3.32
CA VAL A 291 26.68 -14.60 4.03
C VAL A 291 25.52 -15.35 3.39
N ILE A 292 24.60 -15.80 4.23
CA ILE A 292 23.32 -16.34 3.79
C ILE A 292 22.38 -15.16 3.61
N VAL A 293 21.76 -15.07 2.43
CA VAL A 293 20.78 -14.06 2.09
C VAL A 293 19.46 -14.69 1.72
N ARG A 294 18.36 -14.04 2.06
CA ARG A 294 17.00 -14.42 1.66
C ARG A 294 16.18 -13.18 1.33
N ARG A 295 15.06 -13.40 0.69
CA ARG A 295 14.07 -12.33 0.46
C ARG A 295 12.94 -12.49 1.47
N ALA A 296 12.93 -11.66 2.52
CA ALA A 296 11.88 -11.69 3.54
C ALA A 296 10.50 -11.49 2.89
N GLY A 297 9.64 -12.50 3.03
CA GLY A 297 8.32 -12.51 2.39
C GLY A 297 8.35 -12.45 0.87
N ASP A 298 9.42 -12.95 0.24
CA ASP A 298 9.70 -12.91 -1.21
C ASP A 298 9.79 -11.48 -1.78
N VAL A 299 10.01 -10.46 -0.93
CA VAL A 299 10.05 -9.05 -1.32
C VAL A 299 11.36 -8.36 -0.97
N ILE A 300 11.74 -8.33 0.31
CA ILE A 300 12.87 -7.53 0.81
C ILE A 300 14.08 -8.43 1.05
N PRO A 301 15.22 -8.20 0.34
CA PRO A 301 16.44 -8.92 0.62
C PRO A 301 16.99 -8.57 2.00
N GLU A 302 17.36 -9.57 2.78
CA GLU A 302 18.03 -9.43 4.07
C GLU A 302 19.17 -10.43 4.23
N VAL A 303 20.19 -10.05 5.00
CA VAL A 303 21.27 -10.95 5.41
C VAL A 303 20.81 -11.72 6.66
N VAL A 304 20.76 -13.04 6.55
CA VAL A 304 20.35 -13.94 7.65
C VAL A 304 21.49 -14.14 8.65
N SER A 305 22.66 -14.58 8.17
CA SER A 305 23.84 -14.90 8.98
C SER A 305 25.12 -14.88 8.15
N SER A 306 26.28 -14.89 8.84
CA SER A 306 27.58 -15.18 8.25
C SER A 306 27.96 -16.65 8.38
N LEU A 307 28.72 -17.17 7.42
CA LEU A 307 29.33 -18.50 7.46
C LEU A 307 30.74 -18.38 8.04
N LYS A 308 30.83 -18.39 9.36
CA LYS A 308 32.11 -18.14 10.08
C LYS A 308 33.19 -19.17 9.76
N ASP A 309 32.79 -20.40 9.47
CA ASP A 309 33.70 -21.50 9.15
C ASP A 309 34.40 -21.31 7.78
N ARG A 310 33.92 -20.37 6.96
CA ARG A 310 34.54 -20.02 5.68
C ARG A 310 35.47 -18.81 5.75
N ARG A 311 35.77 -18.31 6.96
CA ARG A 311 36.69 -17.16 7.14
C ARG A 311 38.13 -17.61 6.96
N ASP A 312 38.88 -16.87 6.17
CA ASP A 312 40.30 -17.08 5.85
C ASP A 312 41.23 -16.01 6.42
N GLY A 313 40.68 -15.10 7.24
CA GLY A 313 41.42 -13.98 7.81
C GLY A 313 41.36 -12.67 7.01
N SER A 314 40.80 -12.67 5.82
CA SER A 314 40.61 -11.46 4.99
C SER A 314 39.41 -10.60 5.46
N GLN A 315 38.57 -11.13 6.37
CA GLN A 315 37.33 -10.50 6.80
C GLN A 315 37.60 -9.33 7.75
N LYS A 316 37.12 -8.13 7.37
CA LYS A 316 37.29 -6.90 8.15
C LYS A 316 36.04 -6.63 8.98
N LYS A 317 36.22 -6.37 10.28
CA LYS A 317 35.15 -5.84 11.13
C LYS A 317 34.67 -4.51 10.56
N TRP A 318 33.34 -4.36 10.52
CA TRP A 318 32.74 -3.09 10.20
C TRP A 318 32.40 -2.33 11.48
N GLU A 319 32.67 -1.05 11.47
CA GLU A 319 32.30 -0.13 12.54
C GLU A 319 31.49 1.02 11.94
N LEU A 320 30.52 1.51 12.72
CA LEU A 320 29.71 2.64 12.30
C LEU A 320 30.61 3.87 12.12
N PRO A 321 30.67 4.47 10.94
CA PRO A 321 31.42 5.70 10.73
C PRO A 321 30.91 6.83 11.64
N LYS A 322 31.83 7.68 12.10
CA LYS A 322 31.45 8.86 12.90
C LYS A 322 30.78 9.96 12.09
N LYS A 323 31.04 10.02 10.77
CA LYS A 323 30.46 11.02 9.87
C LYS A 323 29.33 10.43 9.03
N CYS A 324 28.27 11.20 8.87
CA CYS A 324 27.19 10.92 7.95
C CYS A 324 27.70 10.90 6.50
N PRO A 325 27.14 10.08 5.60
CA PRO A 325 27.47 10.10 4.17
C PRO A 325 27.28 11.46 3.49
N CYS A 326 26.54 12.40 4.09
CA CYS A 326 26.46 13.79 3.60
C CYS A 326 27.78 14.56 3.68
N GLY A 327 28.75 14.10 4.48
CA GLY A 327 30.06 14.72 4.66
C GLY A 327 30.13 15.87 5.67
N GLU A 328 28.99 16.47 6.02
CA GLU A 328 28.90 17.70 6.82
C GLU A 328 28.71 17.42 8.33
N PHE A 329 27.84 16.46 8.66
CA PHE A 329 27.39 16.21 10.02
C PHE A 329 27.89 14.88 10.57
N SER A 330 27.93 14.76 11.90
CA SER A 330 28.23 13.52 12.60
C SER A 330 27.01 12.58 12.64
N ILE A 331 27.28 11.33 13.01
CA ILE A 331 26.24 10.33 13.30
C ILE A 331 26.10 10.23 14.81
N GLU A 332 24.90 10.42 15.30
CA GLU A 332 24.52 10.24 16.69
C GLU A 332 23.79 8.90 16.88
N LEU A 333 24.14 8.20 17.96
CA LEU A 333 23.40 7.06 18.50
C LEU A 333 22.58 7.56 19.69
N ILE A 334 21.27 7.61 19.52
CA ILE A 334 20.36 7.93 20.63
C ILE A 334 20.17 6.64 21.42
N ASP A 335 20.54 6.62 22.69
CA ASP A 335 20.57 5.41 23.53
C ASP A 335 19.23 4.63 23.57
N GLU A 336 18.11 5.32 23.48
CA GLU A 336 16.79 4.73 23.43
C GLU A 336 16.41 4.18 22.04
N GLU A 337 17.17 4.52 20.98
CA GLU A 337 16.91 4.15 19.60
C GLU A 337 18.04 3.28 19.03
N LYS A 338 17.67 2.13 18.50
CA LYS A 338 18.63 1.23 17.83
C LYS A 338 19.08 1.73 16.45
N VAL A 339 18.55 2.86 15.99
CA VAL A 339 18.80 3.40 14.65
C VAL A 339 19.61 4.70 14.79
N PRO A 340 20.87 4.73 14.28
CA PRO A 340 21.70 5.93 14.30
C PRO A 340 21.10 7.02 13.40
N ARG A 341 21.42 8.29 13.72
CA ARG A 341 20.90 9.45 13.01
C ARG A 341 22.00 10.43 12.62
N CYS A 342 21.77 11.15 11.54
CA CYS A 342 22.54 12.32 11.18
C CYS A 342 22.15 13.48 12.11
N GLU A 343 23.14 14.10 12.80
CA GLU A 343 22.91 15.27 13.66
C GLU A 343 22.33 16.47 12.89
N GLY A 344 22.63 16.56 11.59
CA GLY A 344 22.06 17.60 10.73
C GLY A 344 20.55 17.49 10.53
N GLY A 345 19.91 16.36 10.90
CA GLY A 345 18.47 16.18 10.79
C GLY A 345 17.95 16.57 9.41
N GLN A 346 17.05 17.56 9.40
CA GLN A 346 16.49 18.13 8.16
C GLN A 346 17.48 19.01 7.38
N SER A 347 18.52 19.51 8.00
CA SER A 347 19.57 20.28 7.28
C SER A 347 20.53 19.39 6.49
N CYS A 348 20.53 18.07 6.74
CA CYS A 348 21.30 17.11 5.96
C CYS A 348 20.76 17.03 4.52
N ASN A 349 21.62 17.30 3.52
CA ASN A 349 21.23 17.29 2.10
C ASN A 349 20.66 15.94 1.63
N LEU A 350 21.14 14.81 2.17
CA LEU A 350 20.58 13.49 1.88
C LEU A 350 19.18 13.30 2.49
N ALA A 351 18.95 13.78 3.70
CA ALA A 351 17.64 13.74 4.33
C ALA A 351 16.64 14.65 3.61
N LYS A 352 17.05 15.87 3.21
CA LYS A 352 16.26 16.78 2.37
C LYS A 352 15.84 16.11 1.07
N LYS A 353 16.76 15.48 0.35
CA LYS A 353 16.43 14.73 -0.88
C LYS A 353 15.34 13.69 -0.63
N GLU A 354 15.49 12.86 0.38
CA GLU A 354 14.50 11.82 0.70
C GLU A 354 13.17 12.41 1.20
N ALA A 355 13.18 13.57 1.86
CA ALA A 355 11.96 14.28 2.26
C ALA A 355 11.18 14.80 1.03
N ILE A 356 11.88 15.37 0.04
CA ILE A 356 11.26 15.82 -1.23
C ILE A 356 10.66 14.63 -1.99
N ILE A 357 11.42 13.52 -2.12
CA ILE A 357 10.94 12.30 -2.77
C ILE A 357 9.69 11.77 -2.05
N PHE A 358 9.70 11.73 -0.72
CA PHE A 358 8.54 11.27 0.05
C PHE A 358 7.34 12.20 -0.11
N PHE A 359 7.55 13.51 -0.08
CA PHE A 359 6.50 14.51 -0.24
C PHE A 359 5.75 14.34 -1.56
N GLY A 360 6.48 14.12 -2.66
CA GLY A 360 5.90 13.87 -3.98
C GLY A 360 5.39 12.44 -4.22
N SER A 361 5.72 11.49 -3.33
CA SER A 361 5.37 10.08 -3.49
C SER A 361 3.88 9.79 -3.32
N LYS A 362 3.47 8.55 -3.67
CA LYS A 362 2.10 8.05 -3.44
C LYS A 362 1.69 8.08 -1.95
N SER A 363 2.66 7.96 -1.03
CA SER A 363 2.42 8.05 0.42
C SER A 363 2.36 9.49 0.93
N GLY A 364 2.85 10.45 0.16
CA GLY A 364 2.75 11.89 0.38
C GLY A 364 1.60 12.50 -0.43
N LEU A 365 1.91 13.51 -1.26
CA LEU A 365 0.92 14.24 -2.06
C LEU A 365 0.59 13.59 -3.40
N GLU A 366 1.32 12.55 -3.82
CA GLU A 366 1.12 11.83 -5.09
C GLU A 366 1.25 12.76 -6.31
N ILE A 367 2.39 13.46 -6.40
CA ILE A 367 2.70 14.36 -7.52
C ILE A 367 3.23 13.51 -8.68
N GLU A 368 2.39 13.27 -9.69
CA GLU A 368 2.76 12.46 -10.86
C GLU A 368 3.94 13.09 -11.60
N GLY A 369 4.97 12.30 -11.88
CA GLY A 369 6.19 12.77 -12.54
C GLY A 369 7.30 13.26 -11.60
N LEU A 370 7.02 13.48 -10.30
CA LEU A 370 8.01 13.86 -9.29
C LEU A 370 8.59 12.61 -8.60
N GLY A 371 9.15 11.69 -9.38
CA GLY A 371 9.84 10.52 -8.86
C GLY A 371 11.30 10.81 -8.47
N ARG A 372 12.00 9.78 -7.93
CA ARG A 372 13.40 9.90 -7.50
C ARG A 372 14.32 10.53 -8.54
N GLU A 373 14.31 10.02 -9.78
CA GLU A 373 15.13 10.53 -10.88
C GLU A 373 14.85 12.01 -11.18
N THR A 374 13.57 12.40 -11.18
CA THR A 374 13.17 13.80 -11.39
C THR A 374 13.68 14.69 -10.26
N VAL A 375 13.52 14.28 -9.01
CA VAL A 375 14.00 15.03 -7.84
C VAL A 375 15.53 15.16 -7.88
N GLU A 376 16.26 14.11 -8.22
CA GLU A 376 17.72 14.13 -8.35
C GLU A 376 18.16 15.11 -9.44
N THR A 377 17.52 15.07 -10.62
CA THR A 377 17.80 16.03 -11.71
C THR A 377 17.54 17.48 -11.28
N LEU A 378 16.44 17.76 -10.59
CA LEU A 378 16.09 19.11 -10.13
C LEU A 378 17.07 19.62 -9.06
N LEU A 379 17.52 18.76 -8.15
CA LEU A 379 18.53 19.10 -7.14
C LEU A 379 19.91 19.36 -7.77
N GLU A 380 20.35 18.51 -8.71
CA GLU A 380 21.62 18.65 -9.44
C GLU A 380 21.64 19.94 -10.27
N SER A 381 20.51 20.29 -10.86
CA SER A 381 20.34 21.54 -11.62
C SER A 381 20.12 22.77 -10.72
N LYS A 382 20.10 22.60 -9.39
CA LYS A 382 19.87 23.64 -8.39
C LYS A 382 18.54 24.39 -8.56
N LEU A 383 17.55 23.77 -9.19
CA LEU A 383 16.21 24.32 -9.36
C LEU A 383 15.36 24.20 -8.10
N ILE A 384 15.67 23.20 -7.27
CA ILE A 384 15.05 23.03 -5.96
C ILE A 384 16.12 22.71 -4.92
N ASN A 385 15.90 23.09 -3.66
CA ASN A 385 16.69 22.71 -2.50
C ASN A 385 15.80 22.14 -1.38
N ASN A 386 14.57 22.61 -1.29
CA ASN A 386 13.59 22.25 -0.27
C ASN A 386 12.27 21.88 -0.93
N VAL A 387 11.32 21.42 -0.10
CA VAL A 387 9.98 20.97 -0.55
C VAL A 387 9.19 22.11 -1.21
N GLU A 388 9.26 23.31 -0.63
CA GLU A 388 8.52 24.48 -1.11
C GLU A 388 8.94 24.95 -2.49
N ASP A 389 10.21 24.73 -2.86
CA ASP A 389 10.75 25.15 -4.16
C ASP A 389 10.05 24.45 -5.33
N ILE A 390 9.45 23.27 -5.09
CA ILE A 390 8.65 22.54 -6.08
C ILE A 390 7.55 23.43 -6.66
N TYR A 391 6.95 24.28 -5.84
CA TYR A 391 5.81 25.13 -6.22
C TYR A 391 6.22 26.44 -6.90
N SER A 392 7.50 26.76 -6.90
CA SER A 392 8.07 27.91 -7.63
C SER A 392 8.53 27.56 -9.06
N LEU A 393 8.61 26.27 -9.41
CA LEU A 393 9.06 25.79 -10.71
C LEU A 393 8.20 26.32 -11.85
N LYS A 394 8.84 26.82 -12.90
CA LYS A 394 8.21 27.34 -14.12
C LYS A 394 8.54 26.45 -15.33
N TYR A 395 7.78 26.66 -16.39
CA TYR A 395 7.96 25.92 -17.64
C TYR A 395 9.36 26.10 -18.22
N GLU A 396 9.87 27.32 -18.20
CA GLU A 396 11.17 27.71 -18.71
C GLU A 396 12.31 27.00 -17.96
N ASP A 397 12.16 26.79 -16.66
CA ASP A 397 13.18 26.12 -15.83
C ASP A 397 13.34 24.63 -16.19
N LEU A 398 12.26 24.02 -16.70
CA LEU A 398 12.18 22.56 -16.90
C LEU A 398 12.44 22.13 -18.32
N ILE A 399 12.04 22.95 -19.32
CA ILE A 399 12.06 22.54 -20.73
C ILE A 399 13.47 22.31 -21.28
N ASP A 400 14.47 23.01 -20.72
CA ASP A 400 15.86 22.93 -21.14
C ASP A 400 16.63 21.79 -20.44
N LEU A 401 16.00 21.08 -19.51
CA LEU A 401 16.63 19.95 -18.83
C LEU A 401 16.80 18.75 -19.78
N PRO A 402 17.88 17.95 -19.62
CA PRO A 402 18.11 16.77 -20.44
C PRO A 402 16.94 15.78 -20.39
N SER A 403 16.47 15.32 -21.55
CA SER A 403 15.33 14.40 -21.71
C SER A 403 13.97 14.94 -21.29
N TRP A 404 13.83 16.27 -21.20
CA TRP A 404 12.55 16.93 -20.97
C TRP A 404 11.93 17.40 -22.28
N GLU A 405 10.63 17.17 -22.41
CA GLU A 405 9.81 17.55 -23.56
C GLU A 405 8.55 18.28 -23.07
N LYS A 406 7.91 19.06 -23.94
CA LYS A 406 6.68 19.84 -23.64
C LYS A 406 5.65 19.04 -22.86
N LYS A 407 5.42 17.76 -23.22
CA LYS A 407 4.43 16.92 -22.56
C LYS A 407 4.82 16.57 -21.13
N LYS A 408 6.08 16.18 -20.91
CA LYS A 408 6.60 15.83 -19.58
C LYS A 408 6.57 17.04 -18.66
N THR A 409 7.03 18.20 -19.15
CA THR A 409 7.03 19.47 -18.43
C THR A 409 5.62 19.88 -18.01
N ASN A 410 4.67 19.93 -18.95
CA ASN A 410 3.29 20.30 -18.65
C ASN A 410 2.61 19.32 -17.68
N ASN A 411 2.85 18.02 -17.82
CA ASN A 411 2.28 17.03 -16.93
C ASN A 411 2.77 17.22 -15.48
N LEU A 412 4.07 17.44 -15.29
CA LEU A 412 4.62 17.68 -13.95
C LEU A 412 4.05 18.97 -13.35
N LEU A 413 4.05 20.10 -14.07
CA LEU A 413 3.51 21.37 -13.56
C LEU A 413 2.03 21.27 -13.22
N ASN A 414 1.23 20.57 -14.03
CA ASN A 414 -0.18 20.32 -13.74
C ASN A 414 -0.36 19.44 -12.49
N ALA A 415 0.48 18.42 -12.31
CA ALA A 415 0.45 17.56 -11.13
C ALA A 415 0.84 18.34 -9.86
N ILE A 416 1.87 19.19 -9.93
CA ILE A 416 2.27 20.10 -8.84
C ILE A 416 1.09 21.02 -8.48
N LYS A 417 0.49 21.69 -9.46
CA LYS A 417 -0.66 22.56 -9.23
C LYS A 417 -1.84 21.80 -8.63
N SER A 418 -2.14 20.61 -9.11
CA SER A 418 -3.25 19.80 -8.59
C SER A 418 -3.01 19.32 -7.16
N SER A 419 -1.76 19.16 -6.74
CA SER A 419 -1.41 18.71 -5.39
C SER A 419 -1.77 19.72 -4.29
N THR A 420 -1.94 21.01 -4.63
CA THR A 420 -2.39 22.03 -3.66
C THR A 420 -3.81 21.80 -3.14
N ASN A 421 -4.63 21.00 -3.87
CA ASN A 421 -5.97 20.60 -3.45
C ASN A 421 -5.98 19.43 -2.46
N ALA A 422 -4.81 19.01 -1.95
CA ALA A 422 -4.71 17.92 -0.99
C ALA A 422 -5.44 18.26 0.32
N SER A 423 -6.06 17.24 0.93
CA SER A 423 -6.68 17.43 2.25
C SER A 423 -5.62 17.72 3.33
N PRO A 424 -5.99 18.40 4.43
CA PRO A 424 -5.08 18.68 5.55
C PRO A 424 -4.43 17.40 6.11
N GLU A 425 -5.15 16.29 6.16
CA GLU A 425 -4.62 15.00 6.61
C GLU A 425 -3.51 14.48 5.68
N LYS A 426 -3.72 14.64 4.37
CA LYS A 426 -2.75 14.21 3.36
C LYS A 426 -1.52 15.10 3.39
N LEU A 427 -1.72 16.41 3.53
CA LEU A 427 -0.62 17.37 3.69
C LEU A 427 0.19 17.11 4.96
N LEU A 428 -0.46 16.92 6.12
CA LEU A 428 0.22 16.61 7.38
C LEU A 428 1.03 15.31 7.28
N THR A 429 0.51 14.32 6.57
CA THR A 429 1.27 13.08 6.28
C THR A 429 2.49 13.35 5.41
N ALA A 430 2.34 14.18 4.37
CA ALA A 430 3.38 14.49 3.40
C ALA A 430 4.55 15.29 3.99
N LEU A 431 4.32 16.08 5.05
CA LEU A 431 5.37 16.78 5.79
C LEU A 431 6.41 15.82 6.40
N GLY A 432 6.08 14.51 6.48
CA GLY A 432 7.03 13.48 6.88
C GLY A 432 7.48 13.55 8.34
N ILE A 433 6.69 14.21 9.20
CA ILE A 433 6.97 14.32 10.63
C ILE A 433 7.07 12.90 11.22
N ARG A 434 8.05 12.71 12.06
CA ARG A 434 8.33 11.41 12.66
C ARG A 434 7.12 10.92 13.46
N PHE A 435 6.82 9.61 13.39
CA PHE A 435 5.65 8.95 13.98
C PHE A 435 4.28 9.44 13.48
N ILE A 436 4.23 10.48 12.64
CA ILE A 436 3.00 10.99 12.04
C ILE A 436 2.85 10.42 10.62
N GLY A 437 2.16 9.27 10.55
CA GLY A 437 1.75 8.63 9.30
C GLY A 437 0.28 8.91 9.00
N LYS A 438 -0.25 8.33 7.92
CA LYS A 438 -1.64 8.53 7.45
C LYS A 438 -2.68 8.43 8.58
N ARG A 439 -2.63 7.37 9.40
CA ARG A 439 -3.62 7.16 10.50
C ARG A 439 -3.50 8.22 11.58
N THR A 440 -2.27 8.53 12.00
CA THR A 440 -2.03 9.57 13.02
C THR A 440 -2.47 10.94 12.51
N SER A 441 -2.16 11.30 11.25
CA SER A 441 -2.62 12.54 10.62
C SER A 441 -4.14 12.65 10.60
N GLN A 442 -4.84 11.58 10.27
CA GLN A 442 -6.30 11.53 10.31
C GLN A 442 -6.85 11.78 11.72
N LEU A 443 -6.30 11.10 12.74
CA LEU A 443 -6.71 11.28 14.13
C LEU A 443 -6.45 12.71 14.61
N LEU A 444 -5.28 13.28 14.30
CA LEU A 444 -4.94 14.65 14.69
C LEU A 444 -5.86 15.66 14.04
N ILE A 445 -6.07 15.61 12.72
CA ILE A 445 -6.95 16.55 12.03
C ILE A 445 -8.42 16.35 12.45
N GLN A 446 -8.85 15.14 12.74
CA GLN A 446 -10.20 14.88 13.24
C GLN A 446 -10.46 15.52 14.60
N ASN A 447 -9.47 15.54 15.50
CA ASN A 447 -9.59 16.14 16.83
C ASN A 447 -9.36 17.65 16.85
N PHE A 448 -8.43 18.15 16.04
CA PHE A 448 -8.03 19.58 16.06
C PHE A 448 -8.50 20.37 14.84
N ASN A 449 -9.24 19.77 13.90
CA ASN A 449 -9.91 20.36 12.73
C ASN A 449 -9.00 21.03 11.69
N SER A 450 -7.73 21.27 11.98
CA SER A 450 -6.79 21.93 11.06
C SER A 450 -5.34 21.61 11.42
N ILE A 451 -4.43 21.84 10.48
CA ILE A 451 -2.98 21.74 10.74
C ILE A 451 -2.57 22.76 11.80
N ASP A 452 -3.09 24.01 11.72
CA ASP A 452 -2.83 25.01 12.74
C ASP A 452 -3.34 24.58 14.12
N GLY A 453 -4.52 23.94 14.17
CA GLY A 453 -5.04 23.37 15.41
C GLY A 453 -4.13 22.29 16.01
N VAL A 454 -3.60 21.42 15.17
CA VAL A 454 -2.62 20.38 15.58
C VAL A 454 -1.34 21.02 16.12
N LEU A 455 -0.81 22.04 15.45
CA LEU A 455 0.44 22.71 15.86
C LEU A 455 0.29 23.49 17.17
N ASN A 456 -0.90 24.05 17.43
CA ASN A 456 -1.20 24.82 18.64
C ASN A 456 -1.73 23.95 19.80
N ALA A 457 -1.97 22.65 19.56
CA ALA A 457 -2.44 21.74 20.59
C ALA A 457 -1.38 21.53 21.67
N LYS A 458 -1.81 21.39 22.92
CA LYS A 458 -0.93 21.00 24.02
C LYS A 458 -0.57 19.53 23.93
N GLU A 459 0.62 19.16 24.41
CA GLU A 459 1.05 17.76 24.44
C GLU A 459 0.03 16.85 25.13
N SER A 460 -0.50 17.30 26.29
CA SER A 460 -1.54 16.57 27.04
C SER A 460 -2.79 16.26 26.22
N ASP A 461 -3.21 17.22 25.36
CA ASP A 461 -4.41 17.07 24.54
C ASP A 461 -4.16 16.04 23.40
N ILE A 462 -2.96 16.06 22.84
CA ILE A 462 -2.54 15.10 21.82
C ILE A 462 -2.44 13.69 22.41
N GLU A 463 -1.86 13.56 23.60
CA GLU A 463 -1.68 12.27 24.29
C GLU A 463 -2.99 11.67 24.78
N SER A 464 -4.01 12.50 25.02
CA SER A 464 -5.35 12.03 25.38
C SER A 464 -6.09 11.30 24.25
N ILE A 465 -5.64 11.47 23.01
CA ILE A 465 -6.27 10.85 21.83
C ILE A 465 -5.97 9.35 21.82
N HIS A 466 -7.01 8.53 21.86
CA HIS A 466 -6.87 7.07 21.79
C HIS A 466 -6.14 6.64 20.52
N GLY A 467 -5.04 5.90 20.68
CA GLY A 467 -4.21 5.41 19.56
C GLY A 467 -3.06 6.33 19.17
N ILE A 468 -2.81 7.39 19.91
CA ILE A 468 -1.61 8.24 19.81
C ILE A 468 -0.67 7.96 20.98
N SER A 469 0.63 7.83 20.69
CA SER A 469 1.68 7.61 21.70
C SER A 469 2.37 8.93 22.06
N ILE A 470 2.99 8.98 23.23
CA ILE A 470 3.84 10.10 23.71
C ILE A 470 4.94 10.46 22.69
N SER A 471 5.44 9.48 21.92
CA SER A 471 6.44 9.74 20.88
C SER A 471 5.92 10.64 19.76
N VAL A 472 4.62 10.71 19.54
CA VAL A 472 3.99 11.58 18.54
C VAL A 472 3.97 13.03 19.01
N SER A 473 3.57 13.28 20.27
CA SER A 473 3.53 14.63 20.83
C SER A 473 4.93 15.24 20.88
N LYS A 474 5.91 14.52 21.42
CA LYS A 474 7.32 14.93 21.44
C LYS A 474 7.86 15.23 20.03
N SER A 475 7.60 14.33 19.07
CA SER A 475 8.09 14.52 17.69
C SER A 475 7.46 15.73 17.00
N LEU A 476 6.22 16.05 17.34
CA LEU A 476 5.55 17.25 16.82
C LEU A 476 6.13 18.53 17.45
N GLU A 477 6.43 18.52 18.77
CA GLU A 477 7.10 19.63 19.46
C GLU A 477 8.48 19.89 18.87
N ASP A 478 9.31 18.86 18.69
CA ASP A 478 10.63 18.96 18.07
C ASP A 478 10.52 19.55 16.66
N TRP A 479 9.54 19.07 15.88
CA TRP A 479 9.37 19.49 14.50
C TRP A 479 8.94 20.97 14.42
N LYS A 480 8.00 21.42 15.24
CA LYS A 480 7.51 22.81 15.24
C LYS A 480 8.50 23.81 15.87
N SER A 481 9.44 23.34 16.69
CA SER A 481 10.51 24.17 17.23
C SER A 481 11.52 24.64 16.15
N ASN A 482 11.59 23.93 15.02
CA ASN A 482 12.45 24.30 13.92
C ASN A 482 11.81 25.42 13.06
N LYS A 483 12.48 26.56 12.98
CA LYS A 483 12.02 27.73 12.21
C LYS A 483 11.87 27.44 10.72
N GLU A 484 12.70 26.56 10.14
CA GLU A 484 12.59 26.18 8.73
C GLU A 484 11.25 25.49 8.45
N ASN A 485 10.78 24.64 9.36
CA ASN A 485 9.49 23.95 9.23
C ASN A 485 8.30 24.90 9.29
N ILE A 486 8.35 25.91 10.16
CA ILE A 486 7.32 26.93 10.24
C ILE A 486 7.31 27.80 8.98
N ASN A 487 8.51 28.12 8.45
CA ASN A 487 8.61 28.84 7.18
C ASN A 487 8.04 28.01 6.01
N LEU A 488 8.36 26.73 5.93
CA LEU A 488 7.77 25.80 4.95
C LEU A 488 6.23 25.85 4.99
N LEU A 489 5.63 25.75 6.18
CA LEU A 489 4.17 25.80 6.32
C LEU A 489 3.59 27.13 5.82
N ASN A 490 4.24 28.24 6.14
CA ASN A 490 3.78 29.56 5.68
C ASN A 490 3.85 29.68 4.16
N GLN A 491 4.91 29.15 3.54
CA GLN A 491 5.03 29.11 2.08
C GLN A 491 3.96 28.22 1.44
N LEU A 492 3.71 27.03 2.00
CA LEU A 492 2.65 26.14 1.50
C LEU A 492 1.26 26.79 1.60
N LYS A 493 0.98 27.57 2.66
CA LYS A 493 -0.24 28.40 2.74
C LYS A 493 -0.34 29.39 1.58
N ASN A 494 0.76 30.10 1.28
CA ASN A 494 0.81 31.08 0.18
C ASN A 494 0.58 30.43 -1.19
N TYR A 495 0.98 29.15 -1.36
CA TYR A 495 0.70 28.37 -2.57
C TYR A 495 -0.74 27.82 -2.64
N GLY A 496 -1.58 28.11 -1.66
CA GLY A 496 -3.01 27.78 -1.67
C GLY A 496 -3.39 26.43 -1.07
N PHE A 497 -2.50 25.80 -0.29
CA PHE A 497 -2.87 24.59 0.42
C PHE A 497 -3.95 24.82 1.47
N ALA A 498 -4.93 23.91 1.53
CA ALA A 498 -5.96 23.92 2.56
C ALA A 498 -5.38 23.39 3.88
N PHE A 499 -5.32 24.25 4.90
CA PHE A 499 -4.87 23.91 6.27
C PHE A 499 -6.00 23.49 7.18
N LYS A 500 -7.23 23.83 6.80
CA LYS A 500 -8.43 23.50 7.54
C LYS A 500 -9.26 22.51 6.72
N LYS A 501 -9.79 21.51 7.38
CA LYS A 501 -10.76 20.61 6.76
C LYS A 501 -11.98 21.46 6.38
N ASP A 502 -12.40 21.43 5.13
CA ASP A 502 -13.70 21.95 4.75
C ASP A 502 -14.76 21.11 5.46
N ILE A 503 -15.09 21.53 6.65
CA ILE A 503 -16.29 21.07 7.31
C ILE A 503 -17.40 21.70 6.47
N LYS A 504 -17.98 20.94 5.55
CA LYS A 504 -19.35 21.24 5.13
C LYS A 504 -20.09 21.37 6.44
N THR A 505 -20.45 22.59 6.79
CA THR A 505 -21.07 22.95 8.07
C THR A 505 -22.43 22.28 8.20
N SER A 506 -22.42 20.99 8.49
CA SER A 506 -23.50 20.39 9.23
C SER A 506 -23.20 20.67 10.70
N LYS A 507 -24.02 21.51 11.35
CA LYS A 507 -23.97 21.73 12.77
C LYS A 507 -23.77 20.39 13.45
N SER A 508 -22.84 20.31 14.42
CA SER A 508 -22.42 19.09 15.12
C SER A 508 -23.54 18.58 16.06
N TYR A 509 -24.69 18.25 15.49
CA TYR A 509 -25.91 17.87 16.22
C TYR A 509 -25.80 16.55 16.97
N LEU A 510 -24.88 15.66 16.53
CA LEU A 510 -24.65 14.33 17.10
C LEU A 510 -23.32 14.25 17.88
N SER A 511 -22.68 15.41 18.15
CA SER A 511 -21.43 15.43 18.93
C SER A 511 -21.65 14.86 20.33
N GLY A 512 -20.74 13.98 20.72
CA GLY A 512 -20.82 13.26 22.01
C GLY A 512 -21.67 11.98 21.97
N ASN A 513 -22.39 11.69 20.89
CA ASN A 513 -23.16 10.47 20.76
C ASN A 513 -22.36 9.38 20.06
N THR A 514 -22.39 8.18 20.64
CA THR A 514 -21.74 6.98 20.11
C THR A 514 -22.78 6.05 19.51
N PHE A 515 -22.56 5.67 18.25
CA PHE A 515 -23.44 4.83 17.45
C PHE A 515 -22.81 3.47 17.18
N VAL A 516 -23.64 2.44 17.13
CA VAL A 516 -23.29 1.11 16.60
C VAL A 516 -24.29 0.77 15.50
N ILE A 517 -23.82 0.15 14.43
CA ILE A 517 -24.66 -0.26 13.30
C ILE A 517 -24.65 -1.78 13.20
N THR A 518 -25.82 -2.40 13.03
CA THR A 518 -25.97 -3.85 12.88
C THR A 518 -27.12 -4.20 11.95
N GLY A 519 -27.07 -5.39 11.35
CA GLY A 519 -28.06 -5.80 10.35
C GLY A 519 -27.88 -5.09 9.00
N THR A 520 -28.74 -5.43 8.05
CA THR A 520 -28.75 -4.87 6.69
C THR A 520 -29.81 -3.78 6.59
N LEU A 521 -29.44 -2.58 6.21
CA LEU A 521 -30.34 -1.47 5.95
C LEU A 521 -30.79 -1.51 4.49
N ASP A 522 -32.05 -1.14 4.23
CA ASP A 522 -32.63 -1.28 2.90
C ASP A 522 -32.20 -0.17 1.92
N ASN A 523 -31.97 1.05 2.42
CA ASN A 523 -31.68 2.23 1.58
C ASN A 523 -30.30 2.85 1.81
N TYR A 524 -29.50 2.32 2.72
CA TYR A 524 -28.17 2.81 3.03
C TYR A 524 -27.18 1.67 3.11
N SER A 525 -26.01 1.83 2.50
CA SER A 525 -24.88 0.97 2.86
C SER A 525 -24.43 1.31 4.30
N ARG A 526 -23.76 0.36 4.95
CA ARG A 526 -23.19 0.61 6.28
C ARG A 526 -22.25 1.82 6.27
N GLN A 527 -21.50 2.00 5.18
CA GLN A 527 -20.57 3.14 5.03
C GLN A 527 -21.32 4.46 4.87
N ASP A 528 -22.42 4.48 4.12
CA ASP A 528 -23.25 5.68 3.99
C ASP A 528 -23.77 6.16 5.35
N VAL A 529 -24.20 5.22 6.21
CA VAL A 529 -24.64 5.56 7.58
C VAL A 529 -23.49 6.08 8.42
N VAL A 530 -22.31 5.47 8.33
CA VAL A 530 -21.11 5.95 9.01
C VAL A 530 -20.81 7.37 8.56
N ASP A 531 -20.73 7.61 7.25
CA ASP A 531 -20.39 8.92 6.67
C ASP A 531 -21.41 9.99 7.05
N ILE A 532 -22.70 9.65 7.08
CA ILE A 532 -23.79 10.53 7.50
C ILE A 532 -23.62 10.88 8.99
N LEU A 533 -23.48 9.89 9.88
CA LEU A 533 -23.36 10.10 11.32
C LEU A 533 -22.11 10.95 11.65
N GLU A 534 -20.98 10.60 11.06
CA GLU A 534 -19.72 11.34 11.23
C GLU A 534 -19.81 12.76 10.66
N SER A 535 -20.55 12.96 9.56
CA SER A 535 -20.78 14.30 9.01
C SER A 535 -21.58 15.21 9.94
N TYR A 536 -22.40 14.65 10.83
CA TYR A 536 -23.15 15.35 11.88
C TYR A 536 -22.44 15.33 13.25
N GLY A 537 -21.19 14.83 13.33
CA GLY A 537 -20.36 14.84 14.54
C GLY A 537 -20.55 13.64 15.47
N GLY A 538 -21.30 12.60 15.06
CA GLY A 538 -21.45 11.36 15.79
C GLY A 538 -20.22 10.46 15.69
N THR A 539 -19.97 9.63 16.71
CA THR A 539 -18.89 8.64 16.73
C THR A 539 -19.46 7.25 16.46
N VAL A 540 -18.95 6.53 15.45
CA VAL A 540 -19.40 5.17 15.14
C VAL A 540 -18.40 4.14 15.63
N THR A 541 -18.88 3.15 16.41
CA THR A 541 -18.08 2.05 16.94
C THR A 541 -18.56 0.70 16.43
N THR A 542 -17.69 -0.31 16.53
CA THR A 542 -17.98 -1.64 16.00
C THR A 542 -18.67 -2.56 17.01
N SER A 543 -18.66 -2.24 18.31
CA SER A 543 -19.19 -3.08 19.39
C SER A 543 -20.07 -2.29 20.34
N VAL A 544 -21.17 -2.94 20.79
CA VAL A 544 -22.07 -2.35 21.80
C VAL A 544 -21.44 -2.44 23.20
N SER A 545 -21.45 -1.31 23.90
CA SER A 545 -20.97 -1.16 25.28
C SER A 545 -21.90 -0.25 26.09
N LYS A 546 -21.63 -0.06 27.38
CA LYS A 546 -22.37 0.89 28.23
C LYS A 546 -22.24 2.36 27.77
N ASN A 547 -21.22 2.64 26.96
CA ASN A 547 -20.95 3.98 26.39
C ASN A 547 -21.56 4.13 24.99
N THR A 548 -22.42 3.21 24.54
CA THR A 548 -23.13 3.30 23.28
C THR A 548 -24.46 3.99 23.52
N ASP A 549 -24.73 5.09 22.83
CA ASP A 549 -25.99 5.86 22.97
C ASP A 549 -27.06 5.28 22.06
N TYR A 550 -26.70 4.94 20.83
CA TYR A 550 -27.64 4.45 19.82
C TYR A 550 -27.14 3.21 19.12
N LEU A 551 -28.03 2.25 18.92
CA LEU A 551 -27.83 1.15 17.99
C LEU A 551 -28.75 1.35 16.78
N ILE A 552 -28.17 1.56 15.61
CA ILE A 552 -28.90 1.58 14.34
C ILE A 552 -28.96 0.15 13.82
N TYR A 553 -30.18 -0.34 13.57
CA TYR A 553 -30.36 -1.70 13.11
C TYR A 553 -31.24 -1.78 11.86
N GLY A 554 -30.84 -2.68 10.97
CA GLY A 554 -31.63 -3.08 9.82
C GLY A 554 -32.23 -4.48 10.02
N SER A 555 -32.56 -5.14 8.94
CA SER A 555 -33.04 -6.52 8.95
C SER A 555 -31.96 -7.45 9.55
N LYS A 556 -32.42 -8.42 10.39
CA LYS A 556 -31.57 -9.42 11.08
C LYS A 556 -30.38 -8.84 11.85
N PRO A 557 -30.64 -8.08 12.89
CA PRO A 557 -29.61 -7.30 13.59
C PRO A 557 -28.63 -8.13 14.46
N GLY A 558 -28.82 -9.43 14.60
CA GLY A 558 -27.91 -10.35 15.27
C GLY A 558 -27.70 -10.08 16.77
N SER A 559 -26.62 -10.64 17.35
CA SER A 559 -26.29 -10.59 18.78
C SER A 559 -26.10 -9.17 19.34
N LYS A 560 -25.70 -8.21 18.50
CA LYS A 560 -25.53 -6.80 18.92
C LYS A 560 -26.85 -6.14 19.33
N PHE A 561 -27.96 -6.52 18.72
CA PHE A 561 -29.28 -6.00 19.05
C PHE A 561 -29.76 -6.50 20.41
N GLU A 562 -29.57 -7.78 20.69
CA GLU A 562 -29.90 -8.35 21.99
C GLU A 562 -29.03 -7.76 23.10
N LYS A 563 -27.75 -7.57 22.80
CA LYS A 563 -26.82 -6.92 23.74
C LYS A 563 -27.19 -5.45 24.00
N ALA A 564 -27.63 -4.72 22.99
CA ALA A 564 -28.10 -3.34 23.14
C ALA A 564 -29.33 -3.26 24.04
N LYS A 565 -30.32 -4.16 23.83
CA LYS A 565 -31.50 -4.27 24.71
C LYS A 565 -31.13 -4.57 26.15
N THR A 566 -30.21 -5.52 26.37
CA THR A 566 -29.74 -5.89 27.72
C THR A 566 -29.03 -4.72 28.42
N LEU A 567 -28.33 -3.88 27.68
CA LEU A 567 -27.61 -2.72 28.21
C LEU A 567 -28.45 -1.44 28.25
N GLY A 568 -29.72 -1.47 27.81
CA GLY A 568 -30.60 -0.30 27.78
C GLY A 568 -30.20 0.75 26.72
N VAL A 569 -29.45 0.35 25.68
CA VAL A 569 -29.05 1.23 24.57
C VAL A 569 -30.25 1.53 23.70
N GLN A 570 -30.45 2.79 23.32
CA GLN A 570 -31.54 3.19 22.44
C GLN A 570 -31.36 2.58 21.03
N THR A 571 -32.39 1.90 20.53
CA THR A 571 -32.35 1.25 19.21
C THR A 571 -33.14 2.06 18.18
N LEU A 572 -32.54 2.27 17.01
CA LEU A 572 -33.12 2.99 15.88
C LEU A 572 -33.21 2.06 14.68
N ASP A 573 -34.39 1.82 14.15
CA ASP A 573 -34.54 1.21 12.84
C ASP A 573 -34.21 2.22 11.73
N GLU A 574 -34.21 1.79 10.48
CA GLU A 574 -33.87 2.66 9.36
C GLU A 574 -34.81 3.85 9.21
N THR A 575 -36.09 3.71 9.55
CA THR A 575 -37.08 4.78 9.50
C THR A 575 -36.78 5.84 10.56
N ASN A 576 -36.56 5.40 11.80
CA ASN A 576 -36.20 6.27 12.91
C ASN A 576 -34.82 6.95 12.68
N PHE A 577 -33.89 6.25 12.04
CA PHE A 577 -32.62 6.86 11.61
C PHE A 577 -32.83 7.95 10.55
N LYS A 578 -33.66 7.72 9.53
CA LYS A 578 -34.04 8.73 8.55
C LYS A 578 -34.70 9.95 9.18
N GLU A 579 -35.59 9.74 10.14
CA GLU A 579 -36.23 10.82 10.90
C GLU A 579 -35.22 11.62 11.71
N LEU A 580 -34.30 10.94 12.41
CA LEU A 580 -33.23 11.55 13.16
C LEU A 580 -32.39 12.48 12.24
N ILE A 581 -31.99 12.01 11.08
CA ILE A 581 -31.18 12.79 10.13
C ILE A 581 -32.00 13.90 9.47
N SER A 582 -33.27 13.65 9.13
CA SER A 582 -34.15 14.65 8.51
C SER A 582 -34.46 15.83 9.44
N LYS A 583 -34.55 15.59 10.74
CA LYS A 583 -34.68 16.62 11.77
C LYS A 583 -33.52 17.61 11.76
N TYR A 584 -32.32 17.13 11.45
CA TYR A 584 -31.11 17.95 11.38
C TYR A 584 -30.91 18.57 9.98
N LYS A 585 -31.38 17.93 8.91
CA LYS A 585 -31.40 18.53 7.56
C LYS A 585 -32.29 19.78 7.44
N LYS A 586 -33.43 19.82 8.17
CA LYS A 586 -34.36 20.96 8.16
C LYS A 586 -33.85 22.15 8.99
N SER A 587 -32.85 21.94 9.83
CA SER A 587 -32.27 23.01 10.69
C SER A 587 -30.97 23.60 10.10
N SER A 588 -30.57 23.15 8.91
CA SER A 588 -29.47 23.67 8.10
C SER A 588 -30.00 24.53 6.98
#